data_878946e1e34cada621568b3fdbb7f0fe
#
_entry.id   878946e1e34cada621568b3fdbb7f0fe
#
_cell.length_a   1.000
_cell.length_b   1.000
_cell.length_c   1.000
_cell.angle_alpha   90.00
_cell.angle_beta   90.00
_cell.angle_gamma   90.00
#
_symmetry.space_group_name_H-M   'P 1'
#
loop_
_entity.id
_entity.type
_entity.pdbx_description
1 polymer ?
#
loop_
_entity_poly.entity_id
_entity_poly.type
_entity_poly.pdbx_seq_one_letter_code
_entity_poly.pdbx_strand_id
1 'polypeptide(L)'
;FVQDAPRQAADMGARMVPPKWSYMSQLWKPAWDTINIASIGTIIAMVIAIPVAFAAARNTTPHLLVRSAALFIIVSSRSVNSLIWALMLVFILGPGILAGTIAIGLRSVGFCAKLLYEAIEEIDQSQVEAIEATGASRVQKIVYGILPQVMPTIAGVGIYRWDINIRESTILGLVGAG
;
A
#
# COMPACT_ATOMS: atom_id res chain seq x y z
N PHE A 1 26.06 -30.07 -5.16
CA PHE A 1 25.14 -28.93 -5.36
C PHE A 1 25.19 -28.43 -6.82
N VAL A 2 26.36 -28.12 -7.39
CA VAL A 2 26.48 -27.54 -8.75
C VAL A 2 26.24 -28.60 -9.84
N GLN A 3 26.55 -29.88 -9.59
CA GLN A 3 26.35 -30.96 -10.56
C GLN A 3 24.89 -31.42 -10.67
N ASP A 4 24.06 -31.16 -9.65
CA ASP A 4 22.65 -31.53 -9.62
C ASP A 4 21.74 -30.42 -10.20
N ALA A 5 22.25 -29.17 -10.29
CA ALA A 5 21.49 -28.05 -10.81
C ALA A 5 20.93 -28.25 -12.23
N PRO A 6 21.71 -28.77 -13.21
CA PRO A 6 21.16 -29.01 -14.55
C PRO A 6 20.11 -30.12 -14.59
N ARG A 7 20.23 -31.14 -13.75
CA ARG A 7 19.21 -32.22 -13.63
C ARG A 7 17.92 -31.69 -13.02
N GLN A 8 18.00 -30.88 -11.95
CA GLN A 8 16.85 -30.24 -11.32
C GLN A 8 16.15 -29.26 -12.28
N ALA A 9 16.92 -28.50 -13.06
CA ALA A 9 16.37 -27.61 -14.07
C ALA A 9 15.65 -28.38 -15.19
N ALA A 10 16.23 -29.51 -15.65
CA ALA A 10 15.61 -30.37 -16.64
C ALA A 10 14.32 -31.04 -16.12
N ASP A 11 14.32 -31.51 -14.87
CA ASP A 11 13.13 -32.09 -14.21
C ASP A 11 12.02 -31.03 -14.02
N MET A 12 12.37 -29.80 -13.65
CA MET A 12 11.43 -28.68 -13.59
C MET A 12 10.84 -28.39 -14.97
N GLY A 13 11.68 -28.29 -16.00
CA GLY A 13 11.23 -28.09 -17.37
C GLY A 13 10.30 -29.20 -17.88
N ALA A 14 10.64 -30.46 -17.60
CA ALA A 14 9.82 -31.61 -17.99
C ALA A 14 8.45 -31.64 -17.27
N ARG A 15 8.35 -31.08 -16.07
CA ARG A 15 7.08 -30.96 -15.32
C ARG A 15 6.22 -29.78 -15.78
N MET A 16 6.80 -28.79 -16.45
CA MET A 16 6.10 -27.63 -16.99
C MET A 16 5.40 -27.92 -18.33
N VAL A 17 5.84 -28.95 -19.06
CA VAL A 17 5.33 -29.29 -20.40
C VAL A 17 4.90 -30.75 -20.43
N PRO A 18 3.63 -31.08 -20.77
CA PRO A 18 2.53 -30.22 -21.21
C PRO A 18 1.79 -29.57 -20.03
N PRO A 19 1.25 -28.33 -20.20
CA PRO A 19 0.47 -27.68 -19.17
C PRO A 19 -0.84 -28.45 -18.92
N LYS A 20 -1.12 -28.73 -17.64
CA LYS A 20 -2.37 -29.39 -17.24
C LYS A 20 -3.53 -28.39 -17.25
N TRP A 21 -4.21 -28.26 -18.37
CA TRP A 21 -5.35 -27.35 -18.55
C TRP A 21 -6.49 -27.57 -17.54
N SER A 22 -6.65 -28.81 -17.05
CA SER A 22 -7.63 -29.13 -16.00
C SER A 22 -7.35 -28.41 -14.67
N TYR A 23 -6.10 -27.95 -14.44
CA TYR A 23 -5.73 -27.22 -13.24
C TYR A 23 -6.17 -25.75 -13.29
N MET A 24 -6.49 -25.24 -14.48
CA MET A 24 -6.90 -23.85 -14.70
C MET A 24 -8.14 -23.46 -13.88
N SER A 25 -9.10 -24.38 -13.75
CA SER A 25 -10.31 -24.15 -12.96
C SER A 25 -10.03 -24.02 -11.46
N GLN A 26 -8.96 -24.63 -10.96
CA GLN A 26 -8.56 -24.56 -9.55
C GLN A 26 -7.77 -23.28 -9.23
N LEU A 27 -7.18 -22.64 -10.23
CA LEU A 27 -6.40 -21.39 -10.06
C LEU A 27 -7.29 -20.16 -9.97
N TRP A 28 -8.55 -20.24 -10.42
CA TRP A 28 -9.44 -19.08 -10.47
C TRP A 28 -9.74 -18.50 -9.08
N LYS A 29 -10.00 -19.35 -8.10
CA LYS A 29 -10.30 -18.92 -6.73
C LYS A 29 -9.10 -18.24 -6.06
N PRO A 30 -7.88 -18.84 -6.03
CA PRO A 30 -6.69 -18.17 -5.50
C PRO A 30 -6.34 -16.85 -6.21
N ALA A 31 -6.53 -16.79 -7.54
CA ALA A 31 -6.31 -15.55 -8.29
C ALA A 31 -7.29 -14.45 -7.86
N TRP A 32 -8.55 -14.79 -7.67
CA TRP A 32 -9.57 -13.86 -7.18
C TRP A 32 -9.28 -13.40 -5.75
N ASP A 33 -8.87 -14.30 -4.87
CA ASP A 33 -8.50 -13.98 -3.49
C ASP A 33 -7.29 -13.04 -3.46
N THR A 34 -6.28 -13.26 -4.32
CA THR A 34 -5.12 -12.37 -4.49
C THR A 34 -5.54 -10.94 -4.86
N ILE A 35 -6.44 -10.79 -5.84
CA ILE A 35 -6.96 -9.49 -6.26
C ILE A 35 -7.74 -8.81 -5.12
N ASN A 36 -8.57 -9.56 -4.40
CA ASN A 36 -9.33 -9.02 -3.28
C ASN A 36 -8.42 -8.55 -2.14
N ILE A 37 -7.43 -9.34 -1.75
CA ILE A 37 -6.43 -8.97 -0.72
C ILE A 37 -5.74 -7.66 -1.11
N ALA A 38 -5.25 -7.58 -2.34
CA ALA A 38 -4.56 -6.40 -2.84
C ALA A 38 -5.48 -5.17 -2.88
N SER A 39 -6.71 -5.33 -3.39
CA SER A 39 -7.66 -4.23 -3.55
C SER A 39 -8.13 -3.69 -2.20
N ILE A 40 -8.61 -4.57 -1.32
CA ILE A 40 -9.11 -4.18 0.00
C ILE A 40 -7.96 -3.61 0.84
N GLY A 41 -6.78 -4.26 0.83
CA GLY A 41 -5.59 -3.77 1.54
C GLY A 41 -5.16 -2.39 1.06
N THR A 42 -5.22 -2.12 -0.25
CA THR A 42 -4.89 -0.80 -0.81
C THR A 42 -5.93 0.26 -0.43
N ILE A 43 -7.23 -0.06 -0.50
CA ILE A 43 -8.30 0.87 -0.12
C ILE A 43 -8.17 1.26 1.35
N ILE A 44 -8.02 0.29 2.24
CA ILE A 44 -7.83 0.54 3.68
C ILE A 44 -6.58 1.41 3.90
N ALA A 45 -5.48 1.07 3.23
CA ALA A 45 -4.25 1.84 3.33
C ALA A 45 -4.42 3.28 2.87
N MET A 46 -5.10 3.54 1.75
CA MET A 46 -5.33 4.90 1.24
C MET A 46 -6.23 5.71 2.16
N VAL A 47 -7.31 5.12 2.69
CA VAL A 47 -8.22 5.78 3.63
C VAL A 47 -7.49 6.24 4.90
N ILE A 48 -6.53 5.46 5.39
CA ILE A 48 -5.71 5.82 6.56
C ILE A 48 -4.55 6.74 6.16
N ALA A 49 -3.92 6.52 5.01
CA ALA A 49 -2.75 7.27 4.57
C ALA A 49 -3.06 8.74 4.27
N ILE A 50 -4.23 9.05 3.71
CA ILE A 50 -4.63 10.42 3.40
C ILE A 50 -4.62 11.32 4.65
N PRO A 51 -5.38 11.04 5.73
CA PRO A 51 -5.35 11.87 6.92
C PRO A 51 -3.97 11.91 7.59
N VAL A 52 -3.23 10.81 7.58
CA VAL A 52 -1.86 10.76 8.12
C VAL A 52 -0.92 11.66 7.31
N ALA A 53 -1.05 11.70 5.98
CA ALA A 53 -0.27 12.58 5.11
C ALA A 53 -0.55 14.07 5.39
N PHE A 54 -1.82 14.46 5.51
CA PHE A 54 -2.19 15.83 5.90
C PHE A 54 -1.70 16.22 7.30
N ALA A 55 -1.65 15.26 8.22
CA ALA A 55 -1.09 15.47 9.55
C ALA A 55 0.45 15.56 9.55
N ALA A 56 1.13 14.92 8.60
CA ALA A 56 2.59 14.91 8.49
C ALA A 56 3.16 16.12 7.73
N ALA A 57 2.42 16.67 6.76
CA ALA A 57 2.86 17.78 5.91
C ALA A 57 2.97 19.09 6.70
N ARG A 58 4.06 19.85 6.48
CA ARG A 58 4.39 21.09 7.22
C ARG A 58 3.36 22.20 7.01
N ASN A 59 2.83 22.29 5.80
CA ASN A 59 1.88 23.32 5.40
C ASN A 59 0.45 23.09 5.87
N THR A 60 0.12 21.87 6.33
CA THR A 60 -1.24 21.52 6.78
C THR A 60 -1.34 21.13 8.25
N THR A 61 -0.24 20.71 8.89
CA THR A 61 -0.25 20.27 10.28
C THR A 61 -0.58 21.40 11.26
N PRO A 62 -1.43 21.16 12.30
CA PRO A 62 -1.74 22.15 13.31
C PRO A 62 -0.61 22.37 14.33
N HIS A 63 0.10 21.30 14.71
CA HIS A 63 1.11 21.30 15.77
C HIS A 63 2.26 20.35 15.46
N LEU A 64 3.45 20.69 15.96
CA LEU A 64 4.66 19.89 15.79
C LEU A 64 4.50 18.45 16.35
N LEU A 65 3.78 18.30 17.47
CA LEU A 65 3.53 16.98 18.07
C LEU A 65 2.70 16.07 17.16
N VAL A 66 1.66 16.63 16.49
CA VAL A 66 0.83 15.89 15.53
C VAL A 66 1.67 15.44 14.34
N ARG A 67 2.53 16.33 13.85
CA ARG A 67 3.47 16.01 12.76
C ARG A 67 4.43 14.90 13.16
N SER A 68 5.04 15.00 14.34
CA SER A 68 5.98 13.99 14.83
C SER A 68 5.32 12.63 15.00
N ALA A 69 4.09 12.59 15.52
CA ALA A 69 3.32 11.36 15.65
C ALA A 69 2.99 10.75 14.27
N ALA A 70 2.56 11.57 13.30
CA ALA A 70 2.28 11.11 11.94
C ALA A 70 3.55 10.57 11.26
N LEU A 71 4.67 11.26 11.38
CA LEU A 71 5.97 10.82 10.85
C LEU A 71 6.42 9.52 11.52
N PHE A 72 6.20 9.36 12.83
CA PHE A 72 6.51 8.12 13.54
C PHE A 72 5.68 6.94 13.00
N ILE A 73 4.38 7.13 12.75
CA ILE A 73 3.52 6.12 12.13
C ILE A 73 4.05 5.74 10.73
N ILE A 74 4.40 6.74 9.91
CA ILE A 74 4.92 6.53 8.56
C ILE A 74 6.22 5.71 8.59
N VAL A 75 7.18 6.10 9.42
CA VAL A 75 8.47 5.42 9.52
C VAL A 75 8.31 4.00 10.06
N SER A 76 7.54 3.82 11.13
CA SER A 76 7.29 2.51 11.75
C SER A 76 6.62 1.53 10.79
N SER A 77 5.60 2.00 10.06
CA SER A 77 4.89 1.18 9.05
C SER A 77 5.81 0.72 7.93
N ARG A 78 6.78 1.53 7.53
CA ARG A 78 7.72 1.23 6.43
C ARG A 78 8.94 0.42 6.85
N SER A 79 9.32 0.45 8.11
CA SER A 79 10.52 -0.23 8.62
C SER A 79 10.39 -1.75 8.62
N VAL A 80 9.17 -2.28 8.67
CA VAL A 80 8.89 -3.72 8.70
C VAL A 80 8.43 -4.20 7.33
N ASN A 81 9.00 -5.31 6.86
CA ASN A 81 8.59 -5.94 5.60
C ASN A 81 7.18 -6.55 5.73
N SER A 82 6.40 -6.52 4.64
CA SER A 82 5.06 -7.13 4.59
C SER A 82 5.03 -8.60 4.97
N LEU A 83 6.08 -9.36 4.64
CA LEU A 83 6.21 -10.78 5.02
C LEU A 83 6.30 -10.97 6.53
N ILE A 84 7.02 -10.08 7.24
CA ILE A 84 7.12 -10.15 8.70
C ILE A 84 5.77 -9.83 9.34
N TRP A 85 5.07 -8.80 8.85
CA TRP A 85 3.71 -8.49 9.26
C TRP A 85 2.77 -9.67 9.01
N ALA A 86 2.86 -10.30 7.83
CA ALA A 86 2.02 -11.43 7.48
C ALA A 86 2.26 -12.63 8.41
N LEU A 87 3.53 -12.99 8.66
CA LEU A 87 3.86 -14.10 9.56
C LEU A 87 3.37 -13.85 11.00
N MET A 88 3.57 -12.63 11.51
CA MET A 88 3.05 -12.25 12.84
C MET A 88 1.53 -12.35 12.91
N LEU A 89 0.84 -11.85 11.88
CA LEU A 89 -0.63 -11.87 11.84
C LEU A 89 -1.18 -13.28 11.61
N VAL A 90 -0.53 -14.10 10.82
CA VAL A 90 -0.90 -15.52 10.67
C VAL A 90 -0.75 -16.27 12.01
N PHE A 91 0.29 -15.94 12.79
CA PHE A 91 0.46 -16.54 14.12
C PHE A 91 -0.64 -16.12 15.11
N ILE A 92 -1.12 -14.88 15.03
CA ILE A 92 -2.12 -14.33 15.97
C ILE A 92 -3.55 -14.65 15.51
N LEU A 93 -3.86 -14.44 14.24
CA LEU A 93 -5.22 -14.54 13.68
C LEU A 93 -5.49 -15.88 13.00
N GLY A 94 -4.46 -16.69 12.80
CA GLY A 94 -4.51 -17.88 11.96
C GLY A 94 -4.24 -17.59 10.48
N PRO A 95 -4.00 -18.65 9.68
CA PRO A 95 -3.81 -18.53 8.24
C PRO A 95 -5.11 -18.10 7.55
N GLY A 96 -5.00 -17.17 6.57
CA GLY A 96 -6.15 -16.75 5.77
C GLY A 96 -6.04 -15.32 5.21
N ILE A 97 -6.99 -15.00 4.35
CA ILE A 97 -7.10 -13.73 3.60
C ILE A 97 -7.03 -12.49 4.52
N LEU A 98 -7.57 -12.58 5.73
CA LEU A 98 -7.63 -11.46 6.67
C LEU A 98 -6.23 -11.05 7.14
N ALA A 99 -5.36 -12.03 7.45
CA ALA A 99 -3.98 -11.77 7.84
C ALA A 99 -3.19 -11.08 6.72
N GLY A 100 -3.34 -11.55 5.48
CA GLY A 100 -2.71 -10.94 4.30
C GLY A 100 -3.21 -9.53 4.02
N THR A 101 -4.50 -9.30 4.07
CA THR A 101 -5.11 -7.98 3.85
C THR A 101 -4.60 -6.94 4.85
N ILE A 102 -4.55 -7.30 6.14
CA ILE A 102 -4.05 -6.40 7.19
C ILE A 102 -2.54 -6.16 7.03
N ALA A 103 -1.76 -7.20 6.72
CA ALA A 103 -0.31 -7.07 6.52
C ALA A 103 0.03 -6.11 5.38
N ILE A 104 -0.64 -6.26 4.23
CA ILE A 104 -0.51 -5.36 3.08
C ILE A 104 -0.97 -3.95 3.44
N GLY A 105 -2.11 -3.82 4.11
CA GLY A 105 -2.67 -2.55 4.55
C GLY A 105 -1.69 -1.78 5.43
N LEU A 106 -1.19 -2.39 6.50
CA LEU A 106 -0.27 -1.76 7.46
C LEU A 106 0.99 -1.21 6.78
N ARG A 107 1.62 -1.99 5.92
CA ARG A 107 2.81 -1.54 5.19
C ARG A 107 2.49 -0.45 4.18
N SER A 108 1.36 -0.56 3.51
CA SER A 108 0.94 0.37 2.46
C SER A 108 0.60 1.75 3.02
N VAL A 109 0.06 1.84 4.25
CA VAL A 109 -0.22 3.12 4.92
C VAL A 109 1.01 4.02 4.96
N GLY A 110 2.14 3.51 5.47
CA GLY A 110 3.35 4.32 5.58
C GLY A 110 3.94 4.70 4.22
N PHE A 111 3.86 3.81 3.24
CA PHE A 111 4.34 4.08 1.88
C PHE A 111 3.51 5.17 1.20
N CYS A 112 2.18 5.02 1.18
CA CYS A 112 1.28 6.00 0.57
C CYS A 112 1.34 7.34 1.30
N ALA A 113 1.27 7.33 2.63
CA ALA A 113 1.32 8.56 3.42
C ALA A 113 2.62 9.34 3.19
N LYS A 114 3.76 8.65 3.00
CA LYS A 114 5.01 9.33 2.68
C LYS A 114 4.93 10.07 1.35
N LEU A 115 4.55 9.41 0.27
CA LEU A 115 4.47 10.04 -1.05
C LEU A 115 3.43 11.18 -1.07
N LEU A 116 2.32 11.00 -0.35
CA LEU A 116 1.28 12.01 -0.29
C LEU A 116 1.69 13.24 0.52
N TYR A 117 2.36 13.11 1.69
CA TYR A 117 2.75 14.30 2.43
C TYR A 117 3.83 15.08 1.70
N GLU A 118 4.76 14.43 0.99
CA GLU A 118 5.74 15.08 0.13
C GLU A 118 5.04 15.86 -1.00
N ALA A 119 4.06 15.26 -1.66
CA ALA A 119 3.26 15.95 -2.68
C ALA A 119 2.45 17.13 -2.10
N ILE A 120 1.95 17.03 -0.86
CA ILE A 120 1.27 18.13 -0.19
C ILE A 120 2.24 19.27 0.14
N GLU A 121 3.50 18.97 0.46
CA GLU A 121 4.53 20.00 0.72
C GLU A 121 5.02 20.70 -0.57
N GLU A 122 4.90 20.05 -1.73
CA GLU A 122 5.37 20.54 -3.04
C GLU A 122 4.32 21.31 -3.85
N ILE A 123 3.11 21.52 -3.33
CA ILE A 123 2.05 22.26 -4.03
C ILE A 123 2.42 23.71 -4.31
N ASP A 124 1.75 24.32 -5.30
CA ASP A 124 1.84 25.75 -5.56
C ASP A 124 1.12 26.54 -4.45
N GLN A 125 1.91 27.20 -3.61
CA GLN A 125 1.42 27.98 -2.48
C GLN A 125 0.66 29.24 -2.93
N SER A 126 0.93 29.76 -4.12
CA SER A 126 0.27 30.97 -4.63
C SER A 126 -1.24 30.77 -4.78
N GLN A 127 -1.66 29.57 -5.18
CA GLN A 127 -3.08 29.20 -5.27
C GLN A 127 -3.74 29.13 -3.89
N VAL A 128 -3.01 28.64 -2.89
CA VAL A 128 -3.51 28.58 -1.50
C VAL A 128 -3.64 29.97 -0.90
N GLU A 129 -2.66 30.83 -1.14
CA GLU A 129 -2.67 32.23 -0.70
C GLU A 129 -3.80 33.04 -1.35
N ALA A 130 -4.08 32.80 -2.64
CA ALA A 130 -5.22 33.43 -3.33
C ALA A 130 -6.55 33.09 -2.66
N ILE A 131 -6.74 31.84 -2.24
CA ILE A 131 -7.93 31.40 -1.50
C ILE A 131 -7.94 32.00 -0.10
N GLU A 132 -6.79 32.09 0.58
CA GLU A 132 -6.68 32.70 1.89
C GLU A 132 -7.04 34.19 1.86
N ALA A 133 -6.67 34.90 0.80
CA ALA A 133 -7.01 36.30 0.60
C ALA A 133 -8.53 36.56 0.52
N THR A 134 -9.35 35.59 0.21
CA THR A 134 -10.82 35.68 0.24
C THR A 134 -11.42 35.55 1.64
N GLY A 135 -10.59 35.37 2.69
CA GLY A 135 -11.05 35.13 4.06
C GLY A 135 -11.45 33.67 4.33
N ALA A 136 -10.98 32.72 3.51
CA ALA A 136 -11.31 31.31 3.66
C ALA A 136 -10.79 30.72 4.97
N SER A 137 -11.60 29.90 5.62
CA SER A 137 -11.22 29.12 6.79
C SER A 137 -10.16 28.07 6.47
N ARG A 138 -9.49 27.55 7.50
CA ARG A 138 -8.45 26.52 7.35
C ARG A 138 -8.94 25.28 6.56
N VAL A 139 -10.17 24.82 6.83
CA VAL A 139 -10.76 23.68 6.12
C VAL A 139 -11.01 24.02 4.65
N GLN A 140 -11.50 25.22 4.38
CA GLN A 140 -11.73 25.69 3.01
C GLN A 140 -10.41 25.78 2.22
N LYS A 141 -9.32 26.24 2.83
CA LYS A 141 -7.98 26.23 2.21
C LYS A 141 -7.54 24.83 1.82
N ILE A 142 -7.75 23.85 2.70
CA ILE A 142 -7.41 22.45 2.42
C ILE A 142 -8.26 21.92 1.28
N VAL A 143 -9.58 22.11 1.33
CA VAL A 143 -10.52 21.52 0.36
C VAL A 143 -10.43 22.17 -1.03
N TYR A 144 -10.26 23.48 -1.09
CA TYR A 144 -10.28 24.23 -2.35
C TYR A 144 -8.89 24.60 -2.88
N GLY A 145 -7.89 24.73 -2.00
CA GLY A 145 -6.54 25.13 -2.39
C GLY A 145 -5.57 23.95 -2.52
N ILE A 146 -5.60 23.01 -1.57
CA ILE A 146 -4.62 21.92 -1.51
C ILE A 146 -5.13 20.66 -2.19
N LEU A 147 -6.30 20.20 -1.80
CA LEU A 147 -6.85 18.92 -2.26
C LEU A 147 -6.94 18.79 -3.78
N PRO A 148 -7.39 19.80 -4.56
CA PRO A 148 -7.44 19.69 -6.01
C PRO A 148 -6.06 19.49 -6.65
N GLN A 149 -5.02 20.11 -6.09
CA GLN A 149 -3.64 19.97 -6.58
C GLN A 149 -3.06 18.57 -6.32
N VAL A 150 -3.38 17.97 -5.17
CA VAL A 150 -2.87 16.63 -4.77
C VAL A 150 -3.74 15.47 -5.26
N MET A 151 -4.96 15.70 -5.72
CA MET A 151 -5.89 14.65 -6.15
C MET A 151 -5.31 13.74 -7.25
N PRO A 152 -4.65 14.25 -8.30
CA PRO A 152 -4.00 13.41 -9.30
C PRO A 152 -2.91 12.52 -8.69
N THR A 153 -2.14 13.05 -7.74
CA THR A 153 -1.11 12.29 -7.03
C THR A 153 -1.72 11.21 -6.13
N ILE A 154 -2.83 11.51 -5.44
CA ILE A 154 -3.56 10.52 -4.62
C ILE A 154 -3.99 9.35 -5.50
N ALA A 155 -4.58 9.61 -6.66
CA ALA A 155 -4.99 8.58 -7.60
C ALA A 155 -3.79 7.77 -8.13
N GLY A 156 -2.72 8.46 -8.54
CA GLY A 156 -1.51 7.83 -9.05
C GLY A 156 -0.83 6.92 -8.01
N VAL A 157 -0.67 7.40 -6.77
CA VAL A 157 -0.10 6.63 -5.66
C VAL A 157 -0.97 5.41 -5.33
N GLY A 158 -2.30 5.57 -5.34
CA GLY A 158 -3.24 4.49 -5.10
C GLY A 158 -3.11 3.37 -6.14
N ILE A 159 -3.10 3.71 -7.44
CA ILE A 159 -2.96 2.74 -8.54
C ILE A 159 -1.59 2.07 -8.50
N TYR A 160 -0.53 2.85 -8.30
CA TYR A 160 0.84 2.32 -8.19
C TYR A 160 0.98 1.35 -7.02
N ARG A 161 0.41 1.69 -5.87
CA ARG A 161 0.46 0.81 -4.71
C ARG A 161 -0.39 -0.45 -4.89
N TRP A 162 -1.53 -0.33 -5.57
CA TRP A 162 -2.36 -1.47 -5.92
C TRP A 162 -1.63 -2.50 -6.79
N ASP A 163 -0.91 -2.05 -7.83
CA ASP A 163 -0.07 -2.92 -8.67
C ASP A 163 0.99 -3.67 -7.85
N ILE A 164 1.70 -2.96 -6.94
CA ILE A 164 2.67 -3.58 -6.05
C ILE A 164 2.00 -4.59 -5.11
N ASN A 165 0.84 -4.26 -4.56
CA ASN A 165 0.13 -5.12 -3.62
C ASN A 165 -0.39 -6.40 -4.27
N ILE A 166 -0.75 -6.40 -5.56
CA ILE A 166 -1.08 -7.62 -6.31
C ILE A 166 0.11 -8.58 -6.33
N ARG A 167 1.30 -8.08 -6.58
CA ARG A 167 2.52 -8.89 -6.58
C ARG A 167 2.89 -9.38 -5.18
N GLU A 168 2.77 -8.53 -4.17
CA GLU A 168 3.03 -8.90 -2.78
C GLU A 168 2.03 -9.94 -2.28
N SER A 169 0.74 -9.84 -2.60
CA SER A 169 -0.29 -10.80 -2.15
C SER A 169 -0.04 -12.21 -2.68
N THR A 170 0.51 -12.35 -3.89
CA THR A 170 0.90 -13.66 -4.43
C THR A 170 1.96 -14.34 -3.55
N ILE A 171 2.93 -13.59 -3.03
CA ILE A 171 3.98 -14.12 -2.15
C ILE A 171 3.39 -14.43 -0.76
N LEU A 172 2.47 -13.61 -0.28
CA LEU A 172 1.80 -13.83 1.02
C LEU A 172 0.98 -15.10 1.04
N GLY A 173 0.40 -15.51 -0.10
CA GLY A 173 -0.28 -16.78 -0.25
C GLY A 173 0.60 -17.98 0.07
N LEU A 174 1.91 -17.91 -0.22
CA LEU A 174 2.87 -18.99 0.09
C LEU A 174 3.13 -19.16 1.59
N VAL A 175 2.93 -18.14 2.38
CA VAL A 175 3.12 -18.18 3.85
C VAL A 175 1.82 -18.36 4.62
N GLY A 176 0.73 -18.70 3.92
CA GLY A 176 -0.57 -18.95 4.53
C GLY A 176 -1.39 -17.70 4.85
N ALA A 177 -1.00 -16.55 4.30
CA ALA A 177 -1.70 -15.27 4.44
C ALA A 177 -2.57 -14.92 3.21
N GLY A 178 -2.96 -15.94 2.43
CA GLY A 178 -3.79 -15.81 1.23
C GLY A 178 -4.83 -16.92 1.12
#